data_046004a7cbeef0db1915e43b76a773ca
#
_entry.id   046004a7cbeef0db1915e43b76a773ca
#
_cell.length_a   1.000
_cell.length_b   1.000
_cell.length_c   1.000
_cell.angle_alpha   90.00
_cell.angle_beta   90.00
_cell.angle_gamma   90.00
#
_symmetry.space_group_name_H-M   'P 1'
#
loop_
_entity.id
_entity.type
_entity.pdbx_description
1 polymer ?
#
loop_
_entity_poly.entity_id
_entity_poly.type
_entity_poly.pdbx_seq_one_letter_code
_entity_poly.pdbx_strand_id
1 'polypeptide(L)'
;MDLMRAILDGIAISAIFNGAVAVLALINPRYFDSYPKAIQKAAPEQMTEKEKKINLVLTILICGICLIYSAASLLHTGISGFWNFFWMGYFQWSILNLGDFFLLDCLLFQGKYKDRIVIPGTEGHPDYEFGNWMRHLAIMEHFVVTPFLIIPFVAVIQALIVEL
;
A
#
# COMPACT_ATOMS: atom_id res chain seq x y z
N MET A 1 -14.44 12.00 -17.03
CA MET A 1 -13.45 11.77 -15.92
C MET A 1 -13.00 13.13 -15.40
N ASP A 2 -13.02 13.35 -14.09
CA ASP A 2 -12.45 14.54 -13.43
C ASP A 2 -11.04 14.19 -12.92
N LEU A 3 -10.03 14.55 -13.71
CA LEU A 3 -8.63 14.21 -13.41
C LEU A 3 -8.12 14.94 -12.16
N MET A 4 -8.49 16.21 -11.97
CA MET A 4 -8.05 16.97 -10.79
C MET A 4 -8.59 16.33 -9.52
N ARG A 5 -9.86 15.96 -9.51
CA ARG A 5 -10.48 15.27 -8.39
C ARG A 5 -9.81 13.92 -8.12
N ALA A 6 -9.57 13.13 -9.18
CA ALA A 6 -8.88 11.84 -9.03
C ALA A 6 -7.47 11.99 -8.42
N ILE A 7 -6.74 13.06 -8.78
CA ILE A 7 -5.42 13.36 -8.21
C ILE A 7 -5.54 13.73 -6.72
N LEU A 8 -6.43 14.64 -6.37
CA LEU A 8 -6.60 15.07 -4.97
C LEU A 8 -7.04 13.92 -4.07
N ASP A 9 -7.98 13.12 -4.52
CA ASP A 9 -8.45 11.95 -3.78
C ASP A 9 -7.34 10.88 -3.68
N GLY A 10 -6.58 10.67 -4.75
CA GLY A 10 -5.42 9.77 -4.76
C GLY A 10 -4.36 10.19 -3.74
N ILE A 11 -4.08 11.49 -3.63
CA ILE A 11 -3.17 12.04 -2.60
C ILE A 11 -3.75 11.81 -1.19
N ALA A 12 -5.06 12.02 -1.01
CA ALA A 12 -5.71 11.82 0.29
C ALA A 12 -5.64 10.35 0.74
N ILE A 13 -6.02 9.40 -0.12
CA ILE A 13 -5.93 7.97 0.24
C ILE A 13 -4.48 7.51 0.38
N SER A 14 -3.54 8.08 -0.39
CA SER A 14 -2.11 7.83 -0.22
C SER A 14 -1.62 8.28 1.16
N ALA A 15 -2.02 9.46 1.62
CA ALA A 15 -1.67 9.95 2.95
C ALA A 15 -2.27 9.07 4.06
N ILE A 16 -3.52 8.63 3.92
CA ILE A 16 -4.19 7.73 4.89
C ILE A 16 -3.47 6.38 4.95
N PHE A 17 -3.28 5.74 3.80
CA PHE A 17 -2.67 4.41 3.71
C PHE A 17 -1.23 4.44 4.20
N ASN A 18 -0.38 5.23 3.57
CA ASN A 18 1.05 5.27 3.87
C ASN A 18 1.33 5.79 5.28
N GLY A 19 0.53 6.74 5.77
CA GLY A 19 0.60 7.21 7.15
C GLY A 19 0.28 6.10 8.16
N ALA A 20 -0.78 5.33 7.93
CA ALA A 20 -1.15 4.22 8.79
C ALA A 20 -0.10 3.10 8.76
N VAL A 21 0.36 2.70 7.57
CA VAL A 21 1.41 1.67 7.41
C VAL A 21 2.72 2.10 8.06
N ALA A 22 3.15 3.35 7.86
CA ALA A 22 4.36 3.88 8.50
C ALA A 22 4.27 3.82 10.03
N VAL A 23 3.13 4.21 10.61
CA VAL A 23 2.91 4.13 12.06
C VAL A 23 2.97 2.68 12.55
N LEU A 24 2.32 1.75 11.85
CA LEU A 24 2.35 0.33 12.21
C LEU A 24 3.76 -0.25 12.12
N ALA A 25 4.50 0.03 11.05
CA ALA A 25 5.88 -0.43 10.88
C ALA A 25 6.81 0.12 11.97
N LEU A 26 6.63 1.37 12.40
CA LEU A 26 7.42 1.99 13.45
C LEU A 26 7.07 1.49 14.86
N ILE A 27 5.83 1.05 15.09
CA ILE A 27 5.41 0.43 16.36
C ILE A 27 5.98 -0.99 16.46
N ASN A 28 5.84 -1.79 15.43
CA ASN A 28 6.38 -3.14 15.35
C ASN A 28 6.66 -3.52 13.89
N PRO A 29 7.93 -3.66 13.51
CA PRO A 29 8.30 -4.05 12.13
C PRO A 29 7.60 -5.32 11.64
N ARG A 30 7.24 -6.24 12.54
CA ARG A 30 6.53 -7.48 12.19
C ARG A 30 5.10 -7.26 11.71
N TYR A 31 4.48 -6.11 11.99
CA TYR A 31 3.14 -5.79 11.45
C TYR A 31 3.17 -5.31 10.01
N PHE A 32 4.34 -5.16 9.44
CA PHE A 32 4.52 -4.89 8.04
C PHE A 32 4.94 -6.18 7.32
N ASP A 33 4.10 -6.64 6.40
CA ASP A 33 4.27 -7.91 5.70
C ASP A 33 5.20 -7.82 4.48
N SER A 34 5.36 -6.61 3.94
CA SER A 34 6.06 -6.37 2.69
C SER A 34 7.58 -6.26 2.90
N TYR A 35 8.18 -7.34 3.38
CA TYR A 35 9.63 -7.51 3.39
C TYR A 35 10.06 -8.50 2.32
N PRO A 36 11.28 -8.37 1.75
CA PRO A 36 11.88 -9.43 0.93
C PRO A 36 11.76 -10.78 1.61
N LYS A 37 11.38 -11.80 0.87
CA LYS A 37 11.13 -13.16 1.42
C LYS A 37 12.35 -13.75 2.13
N ALA A 38 13.56 -13.34 1.75
CA ALA A 38 14.79 -13.79 2.39
C ALA A 38 14.90 -13.24 3.81
N ILE A 39 14.54 -11.98 4.05
CA ILE A 39 14.48 -11.36 5.38
C ILE A 39 13.44 -12.08 6.25
N GLN A 40 12.23 -12.30 5.72
CA GLN A 40 11.18 -12.99 6.45
C GLN A 40 11.61 -14.40 6.89
N LYS A 41 12.32 -15.12 6.02
CA LYS A 41 12.85 -16.46 6.35
C LYS A 41 14.01 -16.44 7.35
N ALA A 42 14.82 -15.38 7.36
CA ALA A 42 15.95 -15.22 8.26
C ALA A 42 15.50 -14.80 9.67
N ALA A 43 14.29 -14.28 9.82
CA ALA A 43 13.75 -13.88 11.12
C ALA A 43 13.70 -15.09 12.07
N PRO A 44 14.33 -15.00 13.28
CA PRO A 44 14.40 -16.12 14.22
C PRO A 44 13.03 -16.48 14.79
N GLU A 45 12.14 -15.52 14.87
CA GLU A 45 10.76 -15.71 15.30
C GLU A 45 9.80 -15.34 14.18
N GLN A 46 8.97 -16.28 13.81
CA GLN A 46 7.87 -16.04 12.86
C GLN A 46 6.67 -15.40 13.58
N MET A 47 5.84 -14.68 12.83
CA MET A 47 4.59 -14.16 13.37
C MET A 47 3.71 -15.28 13.89
N THR A 48 3.19 -15.10 15.08
CA THR A 48 2.16 -15.99 15.65
C THR A 48 0.87 -15.88 14.86
N GLU A 49 0.01 -16.88 14.94
CA GLU A 49 -1.31 -16.85 14.29
C GLU A 49 -2.20 -15.68 14.77
N LYS A 50 -2.01 -15.24 16.02
CA LYS A 50 -2.68 -14.06 16.55
C LYS A 50 -2.19 -12.78 15.88
N GLU A 51 -0.87 -12.62 15.71
CA GLU A 51 -0.27 -11.46 15.03
C GLU A 51 -0.67 -11.41 13.55
N LYS A 52 -0.66 -12.55 12.86
CA LYS A 52 -1.15 -12.62 11.46
C LYS A 52 -2.60 -12.17 11.34
N LYS A 53 -3.48 -12.60 12.27
CA LYS A 53 -4.88 -12.16 12.28
C LYS A 53 -5.00 -10.66 12.53
N ILE A 54 -4.24 -10.11 13.48
CA ILE A 54 -4.22 -8.67 13.77
C ILE A 54 -3.78 -7.91 12.52
N ASN A 55 -2.68 -8.34 11.89
CA ASN A 55 -2.17 -7.70 10.67
C ASN A 55 -3.21 -7.73 9.55
N LEU A 56 -3.83 -8.88 9.29
CA LEU A 56 -4.90 -9.01 8.30
C LEU A 56 -6.07 -8.06 8.59
N VAL A 57 -6.53 -7.98 9.84
CA VAL A 57 -7.64 -7.08 10.22
C VAL A 57 -7.24 -5.62 10.01
N LEU A 58 -6.04 -5.22 10.41
CA LEU A 58 -5.54 -3.86 10.21
C LEU A 58 -5.43 -3.52 8.71
N THR A 59 -4.90 -4.42 7.90
CA THR A 59 -4.82 -4.25 6.44
C THR A 59 -6.21 -4.07 5.83
N ILE A 60 -7.18 -4.94 6.19
CA ILE A 60 -8.56 -4.84 5.70
C ILE A 60 -9.19 -3.50 6.13
N LEU A 61 -8.97 -3.05 7.36
CA LEU A 61 -9.49 -1.77 7.84
C LEU A 61 -8.89 -0.59 7.08
N ILE A 62 -7.58 -0.55 6.90
CA ILE A 62 -6.89 0.55 6.19
C ILE A 62 -7.35 0.59 4.73
N CYS A 63 -7.31 -0.55 4.03
CA CYS A 63 -7.77 -0.65 2.64
C CYS A 63 -9.27 -0.32 2.51
N GLY A 64 -10.09 -0.78 3.47
CA GLY A 64 -11.52 -0.50 3.52
C GLY A 64 -11.81 0.99 3.67
N ILE A 65 -11.10 1.70 4.56
CA ILE A 65 -11.22 3.15 4.72
C ILE A 65 -10.85 3.87 3.43
N CYS A 66 -9.75 3.49 2.78
CA CYS A 66 -9.34 4.06 1.49
C CYS A 66 -10.39 3.82 0.40
N LEU A 67 -10.95 2.61 0.31
CA LEU A 67 -11.98 2.25 -0.65
C LEU A 67 -13.29 3.03 -0.41
N ILE A 68 -13.74 3.11 0.85
CA ILE A 68 -14.95 3.86 1.21
C ILE A 68 -14.77 5.34 0.88
N TYR A 69 -13.63 5.94 1.26
CA TYR A 69 -13.34 7.33 0.95
C TYR A 69 -13.35 7.59 -0.56
N SER A 70 -12.62 6.77 -1.33
CA SER A 70 -12.52 6.96 -2.77
C SER A 70 -13.87 6.75 -3.49
N ALA A 71 -14.65 5.74 -3.10
CA ALA A 71 -16.00 5.52 -3.62
C ALA A 71 -16.95 6.67 -3.27
N ALA A 72 -16.97 7.09 -1.99
CA ALA A 72 -17.79 8.23 -1.55
C ALA A 72 -17.44 9.51 -2.30
N SER A 73 -16.16 9.76 -2.56
CA SER A 73 -15.73 10.92 -3.36
C SER A 73 -16.30 10.88 -4.78
N LEU A 74 -16.32 9.71 -5.44
CA LEU A 74 -16.86 9.56 -6.79
C LEU A 74 -18.36 9.85 -6.86
N LEU A 75 -19.13 9.49 -5.84
CA LEU A 75 -20.58 9.80 -5.76
C LEU A 75 -20.88 11.30 -5.81
N HIS A 76 -19.94 12.14 -5.42
CA HIS A 76 -20.10 13.61 -5.38
C HIS A 76 -19.56 14.32 -6.62
N THR A 77 -19.10 13.59 -7.65
CA THR A 77 -18.52 14.20 -8.86
C THR A 77 -19.57 14.62 -9.90
N GLY A 78 -20.79 14.13 -9.82
CA GLY A 78 -21.81 14.29 -10.88
C GLY A 78 -21.47 13.53 -12.18
N ILE A 79 -20.43 12.72 -12.18
CA ILE A 79 -20.03 11.85 -13.28
C ILE A 79 -20.84 10.56 -13.18
N SER A 80 -21.12 9.92 -14.32
CA SER A 80 -21.81 8.63 -14.38
C SER A 80 -21.10 7.67 -15.34
N GLY A 81 -21.40 6.42 -15.17
CA GLY A 81 -20.95 5.33 -16.04
C GLY A 81 -19.70 4.62 -15.54
N PHE A 82 -19.79 3.28 -15.54
CA PHE A 82 -18.78 2.36 -15.02
C PHE A 82 -17.34 2.70 -15.44
N TRP A 83 -17.09 2.94 -16.72
CA TRP A 83 -15.75 3.22 -17.22
C TRP A 83 -15.16 4.53 -16.71
N ASN A 84 -15.99 5.54 -16.45
CA ASN A 84 -15.54 6.78 -15.83
C ASN A 84 -15.11 6.52 -14.38
N PHE A 85 -15.90 5.78 -13.61
CA PHE A 85 -15.58 5.41 -12.23
C PHE A 85 -14.34 4.50 -12.17
N PHE A 86 -14.26 3.50 -13.08
CA PHE A 86 -13.09 2.63 -13.17
C PHE A 86 -11.80 3.42 -13.38
N TRP A 87 -11.76 4.30 -14.38
CA TRP A 87 -10.52 5.05 -14.65
C TRP A 87 -10.19 6.06 -13.55
N MET A 88 -11.18 6.70 -12.93
CA MET A 88 -10.94 7.56 -11.78
C MET A 88 -10.37 6.76 -10.60
N GLY A 89 -10.96 5.63 -10.28
CA GLY A 89 -10.43 4.71 -9.27
C GLY A 89 -9.03 4.23 -9.59
N TYR A 90 -8.79 3.81 -10.83
CA TYR A 90 -7.46 3.39 -11.26
C TYR A 90 -6.40 4.47 -11.03
N PHE A 91 -6.69 5.74 -11.35
CA PHE A 91 -5.79 6.86 -11.10
C PHE A 91 -5.58 7.13 -9.60
N GLN A 92 -6.65 7.12 -8.80
CA GLN A 92 -6.57 7.30 -7.34
C GLN A 92 -5.63 6.26 -6.71
N TRP A 93 -5.85 4.98 -7.00
CA TRP A 93 -5.05 3.89 -6.46
C TRP A 93 -3.62 3.84 -7.04
N SER A 94 -3.43 4.32 -8.28
CA SER A 94 -2.07 4.47 -8.83
C SER A 94 -1.26 5.54 -8.09
N ILE A 95 -1.88 6.65 -7.68
CA ILE A 95 -1.24 7.68 -6.88
C ILE A 95 -0.91 7.14 -5.47
N LEU A 96 -1.82 6.36 -4.87
CA LEU A 96 -1.54 5.67 -3.60
C LEU A 96 -0.31 4.76 -3.74
N ASN A 97 -0.27 3.93 -4.77
CA ASN A 97 0.84 3.01 -5.03
C ASN A 97 2.18 3.73 -5.26
N LEU A 98 2.17 4.84 -6.00
CA LEU A 98 3.37 5.66 -6.16
C LEU A 98 3.79 6.32 -4.84
N GLY A 99 2.83 6.77 -4.04
CA GLY A 99 3.08 7.27 -2.70
C GLY A 99 3.71 6.21 -1.80
N ASP A 100 3.22 4.98 -1.85
CA ASP A 100 3.76 3.83 -1.14
C ASP A 100 5.23 3.60 -1.50
N PHE A 101 5.52 3.47 -2.79
CA PHE A 101 6.89 3.34 -3.27
C PHE A 101 7.82 4.47 -2.79
N PHE A 102 7.41 5.73 -2.95
CA PHE A 102 8.29 6.85 -2.60
C PHE A 102 8.37 7.09 -1.09
N LEU A 103 7.24 7.05 -0.38
CA LEU A 103 7.20 7.39 1.04
C LEU A 103 7.65 6.23 1.93
N LEU A 104 7.22 5.00 1.63
CA LEU A 104 7.59 3.84 2.43
C LEU A 104 8.92 3.25 1.95
N ASP A 105 9.02 2.74 0.73
CA ASP A 105 10.22 2.07 0.28
C ASP A 105 11.45 2.97 0.19
N CYS A 106 11.30 4.17 -0.40
CA CYS A 106 12.46 5.04 -0.60
C CYS A 106 12.80 5.89 0.63
N LEU A 107 11.79 6.49 1.31
CA LEU A 107 12.06 7.43 2.40
C LEU A 107 12.06 6.74 3.78
N LEU A 108 11.09 5.91 4.09
CA LEU A 108 10.98 5.26 5.39
C LEU A 108 11.98 4.09 5.49
N PHE A 109 11.86 3.10 4.60
CA PHE A 109 12.64 1.87 4.67
C PHE A 109 14.10 2.02 4.25
N GLN A 110 14.43 2.99 3.43
CA GLN A 110 15.81 3.23 2.98
C GLN A 110 16.38 4.57 3.49
N GLY A 111 15.58 5.35 4.21
CA GLY A 111 15.97 6.67 4.72
C GLY A 111 16.33 6.67 6.22
N LYS A 112 15.96 7.76 6.89
CA LYS A 112 16.29 8.07 8.28
C LYS A 112 15.84 7.02 9.30
N TYR A 113 14.77 6.28 9.02
CA TYR A 113 14.16 5.33 9.94
C TYR A 113 14.50 3.87 9.62
N LYS A 114 15.44 3.63 8.72
CA LYS A 114 15.86 2.29 8.29
C LYS A 114 16.11 1.34 9.47
N ASP A 115 16.87 1.79 10.48
CA ASP A 115 17.22 0.95 11.62
C ASP A 115 16.02 0.60 12.51
N ARG A 116 14.94 1.39 12.46
CA ARG A 116 13.75 1.14 13.28
C ARG A 116 12.81 0.09 12.70
N ILE A 117 12.96 -0.20 11.41
CA ILE A 117 12.12 -1.16 10.69
C ILE A 117 12.84 -2.51 10.48
N VAL A 118 14.05 -2.66 11.00
CA VAL A 118 14.75 -3.94 10.94
C VAL A 118 14.03 -4.95 11.85
N ILE A 119 13.69 -6.11 11.31
CA ILE A 119 13.10 -7.20 12.09
C ILE A 119 14.19 -7.70 13.07
N PRO A 120 13.92 -7.79 14.38
CA PRO A 120 14.90 -8.26 15.35
C PRO A 120 15.48 -9.63 14.98
N GLY A 121 16.82 -9.71 14.99
CA GLY A 121 17.56 -10.92 14.62
C GLY A 121 17.85 -11.04 13.10
N THR A 122 17.51 -10.02 12.32
CA THR A 122 17.88 -9.96 10.89
C THR A 122 18.78 -8.78 10.56
N GLU A 123 19.39 -8.19 11.56
CA GLU A 123 20.29 -7.05 11.43
C GLU A 123 21.44 -7.38 10.48
N GLY A 124 21.74 -6.47 9.56
CA GLY A 124 22.79 -6.65 8.55
C GLY A 124 22.45 -7.60 7.41
N HIS A 125 21.18 -8.07 7.29
CA HIS A 125 20.78 -8.85 6.14
C HIS A 125 20.95 -8.03 4.85
N PRO A 126 21.57 -8.59 3.78
CA PRO A 126 21.90 -7.82 2.56
C PRO A 126 20.67 -7.26 1.84
N ASP A 127 19.49 -7.86 2.01
CA ASP A 127 18.25 -7.36 1.39
C ASP A 127 17.70 -6.08 2.03
N TYR A 128 18.29 -5.59 3.11
CA TYR A 128 18.04 -4.22 3.60
C TYR A 128 18.82 -3.15 2.82
N GLU A 129 19.79 -3.55 1.98
CA GLU A 129 20.45 -2.59 1.10
C GLU A 129 19.50 -2.15 -0.02
N PHE A 130 19.55 -0.85 -0.37
CA PHE A 130 18.65 -0.23 -1.34
C PHE A 130 18.52 -1.03 -2.65
N GLY A 131 19.64 -1.43 -3.24
CA GLY A 131 19.64 -2.15 -4.51
C GLY A 131 18.96 -3.53 -4.46
N ASN A 132 19.16 -4.24 -3.36
CA ASN A 132 18.56 -5.56 -3.14
C ASN A 132 17.08 -5.43 -2.79
N TRP A 133 16.71 -4.46 -1.92
CA TRP A 133 15.32 -4.13 -1.61
C TRP A 133 14.52 -3.83 -2.89
N MET A 134 15.02 -2.95 -3.73
CA MET A 134 14.38 -2.60 -5.01
C MET A 134 14.22 -3.82 -5.91
N ARG A 135 15.26 -4.64 -6.05
CA ARG A 135 15.26 -5.82 -6.92
C ARG A 135 14.36 -6.94 -6.43
N HIS A 136 14.39 -7.22 -5.13
CA HIS A 136 13.75 -8.40 -4.55
C HIS A 136 12.31 -8.14 -4.11
N LEU A 137 11.90 -6.87 -4.03
CA LEU A 137 10.56 -6.48 -3.61
C LEU A 137 9.98 -5.33 -4.43
N ALA A 138 10.44 -4.10 -4.20
CA ALA A 138 9.72 -2.88 -4.56
C ALA A 138 9.42 -2.74 -6.06
N ILE A 139 10.37 -3.04 -6.95
CA ILE A 139 10.14 -2.92 -8.39
C ILE A 139 9.04 -3.88 -8.87
N MET A 140 9.09 -5.13 -8.43
CA MET A 140 8.09 -6.11 -8.83
C MET A 140 6.72 -5.75 -8.27
N GLU A 141 6.64 -5.34 -7.01
CA GLU A 141 5.40 -5.01 -6.34
C GLU A 141 4.76 -3.76 -6.95
N HIS A 142 5.45 -2.63 -7.00
CA HIS A 142 4.87 -1.35 -7.38
C HIS A 142 4.75 -1.11 -8.87
N PHE A 143 5.56 -1.75 -9.70
CA PHE A 143 5.55 -1.51 -11.16
C PHE A 143 5.03 -2.68 -11.99
N VAL A 144 4.81 -3.84 -11.38
CA VAL A 144 4.26 -5.02 -12.09
C VAL A 144 2.99 -5.52 -11.42
N VAL A 145 3.07 -6.00 -10.17
CA VAL A 145 1.93 -6.67 -9.52
C VAL A 145 0.81 -5.68 -9.22
N THR A 146 1.10 -4.61 -8.54
CA THR A 146 0.09 -3.65 -8.10
C THR A 146 -0.62 -2.97 -9.27
N PRO A 147 0.06 -2.36 -10.27
CA PRO A 147 -0.63 -1.67 -11.36
C PRO A 147 -1.39 -2.59 -12.31
N PHE A 148 -0.94 -3.82 -12.51
CA PHE A 148 -1.59 -4.72 -13.48
C PHE A 148 -2.57 -5.72 -12.88
N LEU A 149 -2.51 -5.99 -11.58
CA LEU A 149 -3.41 -6.95 -10.91
C LEU A 149 -4.26 -6.29 -9.81
N ILE A 150 -3.62 -5.62 -8.85
CA ILE A 150 -4.32 -5.13 -7.66
C ILE A 150 -5.19 -3.91 -7.99
N ILE A 151 -4.60 -2.88 -8.61
CA ILE A 151 -5.31 -1.63 -8.92
C ILE A 151 -6.50 -1.85 -9.85
N PRO A 152 -6.39 -2.60 -10.98
CA PRO A 152 -7.55 -2.89 -11.82
C PRO A 152 -8.67 -3.60 -11.06
N PHE A 153 -8.32 -4.58 -10.20
CA PHE A 153 -9.29 -5.31 -9.39
C PHE A 153 -10.03 -4.39 -8.42
N VAL A 154 -9.30 -3.55 -7.69
CA VAL A 154 -9.90 -2.59 -6.74
C VAL A 154 -10.72 -1.53 -7.46
N ALA A 155 -10.25 -1.02 -8.61
CA ALA A 155 -10.97 -0.05 -9.43
C ALA A 155 -12.29 -0.61 -9.97
N VAL A 156 -12.33 -1.90 -10.33
CA VAL A 156 -13.60 -2.59 -10.71
C VAL A 156 -14.56 -2.63 -9.52
N ILE A 157 -14.09 -3.06 -8.34
CA ILE A 157 -14.92 -3.10 -7.14
C ILE A 157 -15.47 -1.71 -6.81
N GLN A 158 -14.61 -0.69 -6.83
CA GLN A 158 -15.01 0.69 -6.58
C GLN A 158 -16.05 1.18 -7.59
N ALA A 159 -15.84 0.93 -8.88
CA ALA A 159 -16.79 1.31 -9.93
C ALA A 159 -18.15 0.63 -9.76
N LEU A 160 -18.18 -0.64 -9.39
CA LEU A 160 -19.42 -1.38 -9.11
C LEU A 160 -20.15 -0.81 -7.88
N ILE A 161 -19.42 -0.48 -6.81
CA ILE A 161 -20.03 0.12 -5.59
C ILE A 161 -20.68 1.48 -5.91
N VAL A 162 -20.07 2.27 -6.78
CA VAL A 162 -20.57 3.62 -7.11
C VAL A 162 -21.72 3.57 -8.15
N GLU A 163 -21.76 2.55 -9.01
CA GLU A 163 -22.80 2.37 -10.04
C GLU A 163 -24.11 1.80 -9.46
N LEU A 164 -24.04 1.07 -8.31
CA LEU A 164 -25.23 0.50 -7.63
C LEU A 164 -26.03 1.56 -6.88
#